data_d9778c4a1e07739505587efeec4a934a
#
_entry.id   d9778c4a1e07739505587efeec4a934a
#
_cell.length_a   1.000
_cell.length_b   1.000
_cell.length_c   1.000
_cell.angle_alpha   90.00
_cell.angle_beta   90.00
_cell.angle_gamma   90.00
#
_symmetry.space_group_name_H-M   'P 1'
#
loop_
_entity.id
_entity.type
_entity.pdbx_description
1 polymer ?
#
loop_
_entity_poly.entity_id
_entity_poly.type
_entity_poly.pdbx_seq_one_letter_code
_entity_poly.pdbx_strand_id
1 'polypeptide(L)'
;TMAVDYLPANKHIYIQTDNRMLGVGPKQLSGEAIIPNLINASRTPVTETPGCCYFDSATSFAMIRSGRMDATVIGAIQINEAGDLANWALPGKGVLGPGGAMDLVVGVKEVIVATSHTAKNGRHKLVKDCTVPLTGRKVVNTLVTEYAVFKFKDGMMFLLEHTSDVTLEEIAAMTSAHYELAEKISIREV
;
A
#
# COMPACT_ATOMS: atom_id res chain seq x y z
N THR A 1 -2.48 -6.31 2.76
CA THR A 1 -2.83 -7.67 3.22
C THR A 1 -4.28 -8.02 2.91
N MET A 2 -5.22 -7.11 3.13
CA MET A 2 -6.63 -7.31 2.77
C MET A 2 -6.90 -7.24 1.25
N ALA A 3 -5.98 -6.74 0.45
CA ALA A 3 -6.15 -6.62 -1.01
C ALA A 3 -6.48 -7.96 -1.70
N VAL A 4 -6.01 -9.09 -1.13
CA VAL A 4 -6.28 -10.43 -1.68
C VAL A 4 -7.77 -10.76 -1.67
N ASP A 5 -8.50 -10.30 -0.67
CA ASP A 5 -9.94 -10.58 -0.50
C ASP A 5 -10.81 -9.85 -1.56
N TYR A 6 -10.23 -8.88 -2.27
CA TYR A 6 -10.90 -8.05 -3.27
C TYR A 6 -10.39 -8.28 -4.69
N LEU A 7 -9.59 -9.33 -4.91
CA LEU A 7 -9.10 -9.64 -6.26
C LEU A 7 -10.24 -10.17 -7.14
N PRO A 8 -10.31 -9.71 -8.41
CA PRO A 8 -11.34 -10.20 -9.32
C PRO A 8 -11.07 -11.67 -9.69
N ALA A 9 -12.10 -12.50 -9.53
CA ALA A 9 -12.03 -13.95 -9.77
C ALA A 9 -11.64 -14.35 -11.23
N ASN A 10 -11.83 -13.45 -12.18
CA ASN A 10 -11.54 -13.68 -13.60
C ASN A 10 -10.12 -13.28 -14.02
N LYS A 11 -9.24 -12.92 -13.06
CA LYS A 11 -7.83 -12.58 -13.34
C LYS A 11 -6.88 -13.50 -12.59
N HIS A 12 -5.83 -13.95 -13.26
CA HIS A 12 -4.74 -14.69 -12.65
C HIS A 12 -3.77 -13.69 -12.00
N ILE A 13 -3.86 -13.54 -10.68
CA ILE A 13 -2.99 -12.68 -9.88
C ILE A 13 -2.27 -13.56 -8.86
N TYR A 14 -0.95 -13.57 -8.93
CA TYR A 14 -0.12 -14.28 -7.97
C TYR A 14 0.30 -13.34 -6.85
N ILE A 15 -0.08 -13.64 -5.63
CA ILE A 15 0.30 -12.85 -4.45
C ILE A 15 1.54 -13.45 -3.81
N GLN A 16 2.59 -12.65 -3.67
CA GLN A 16 3.75 -12.96 -2.85
C GLN A 16 3.66 -12.19 -1.54
N THR A 17 4.06 -12.83 -0.44
CA THR A 17 4.31 -12.17 0.83
C THR A 17 5.81 -12.14 1.12
N ASP A 18 6.30 -11.07 1.74
CA ASP A 18 7.70 -10.97 2.18
C ASP A 18 8.08 -12.06 3.19
N ASN A 19 7.10 -12.62 3.91
CA ASN A 19 7.27 -13.76 4.80
C ASN A 19 7.29 -15.13 4.09
N ARG A 20 7.73 -15.19 2.83
CA ARG A 20 8.27 -16.37 2.15
C ARG A 20 7.27 -17.29 1.48
N MET A 21 6.15 -16.77 1.02
CA MET A 21 5.14 -17.54 0.30
C MET A 21 4.75 -16.82 -1.01
N LEU A 22 4.69 -17.55 -2.11
CA LEU A 22 4.05 -17.16 -3.37
C LEU A 22 2.80 -18.03 -3.57
N GLY A 23 1.70 -17.42 -4.03
CA GLY A 23 0.42 -18.10 -4.15
C GLY A 23 -0.41 -18.05 -2.88
N VAL A 24 -0.40 -16.89 -2.21
CA VAL A 24 -1.26 -16.62 -1.05
C VAL A 24 -2.70 -16.48 -1.52
N GLY A 25 -3.58 -17.26 -0.92
CA GLY A 25 -5.02 -17.20 -1.12
C GLY A 25 -5.72 -16.26 -0.12
N PRO A 26 -7.04 -16.21 -0.16
CA PRO A 26 -7.85 -15.41 0.74
C PRO A 26 -7.70 -15.84 2.20
N LYS A 27 -8.22 -14.99 3.09
CA LYS A 27 -8.28 -15.27 4.51
C LYS A 27 -9.06 -16.56 4.79
N GLN A 28 -8.55 -17.40 5.71
CA GLN A 28 -9.30 -18.57 6.19
C GLN A 28 -10.58 -18.13 6.89
N LEU A 29 -11.68 -18.82 6.57
CA LEU A 29 -12.98 -18.55 7.18
C LEU A 29 -13.06 -19.20 8.57
N SER A 30 -13.89 -18.62 9.45
CA SER A 30 -14.16 -19.19 10.75
C SER A 30 -14.87 -20.54 10.59
N GLY A 31 -14.32 -21.58 11.23
CA GLY A 31 -14.85 -22.97 11.14
C GLY A 31 -13.97 -23.93 10.36
N GLU A 32 -13.01 -23.45 9.60
CA GLU A 32 -11.98 -24.29 8.98
C GLU A 32 -10.85 -24.59 9.97
N ALA A 33 -10.17 -25.73 9.77
CA ALA A 33 -8.99 -26.06 10.57
C ALA A 33 -7.86 -25.07 10.25
N ILE A 34 -7.63 -24.12 11.15
CA ILE A 34 -6.58 -23.12 10.99
C ILE A 34 -5.20 -23.81 11.01
N ILE A 35 -4.40 -23.59 9.97
CA ILE A 35 -2.99 -23.96 9.94
C ILE A 35 -2.19 -22.84 10.61
N PRO A 36 -1.69 -23.01 11.85
CA PRO A 36 -1.16 -21.91 12.65
C PRO A 36 0.03 -21.18 12.02
N ASN A 37 0.80 -21.86 11.18
CA ASN A 37 1.99 -21.32 10.52
C ASN A 37 1.70 -20.75 9.12
N LEU A 38 0.49 -20.91 8.61
CA LEU A 38 0.08 -20.38 7.30
C LEU A 38 -0.56 -19.01 7.49
N ILE A 39 0.29 -18.01 7.60
CA ILE A 39 -0.09 -16.63 7.87
C ILE A 39 0.54 -15.69 6.84
N ASN A 40 -0.14 -14.59 6.55
CA ASN A 40 0.42 -13.51 5.73
C ASN A 40 1.32 -12.56 6.55
N ALA A 41 1.86 -11.54 5.91
CA ALA A 41 2.73 -10.53 6.54
C ALA A 41 2.07 -9.78 7.72
N SER A 42 0.74 -9.75 7.78
CA SER A 42 -0.02 -9.18 8.91
C SER A 42 -0.41 -10.21 9.98
N ARG A 43 0.18 -11.41 9.93
CA ARG A 43 -0.12 -12.53 10.85
C ARG A 43 -1.59 -13.01 10.80
N THR A 44 -2.27 -12.77 9.68
CA THR A 44 -3.63 -13.28 9.47
C THR A 44 -3.54 -14.65 8.82
N PRO A 45 -4.27 -15.67 9.30
CA PRO A 45 -4.37 -16.97 8.65
C PRO A 45 -4.91 -16.84 7.23
N VAL A 46 -4.26 -17.51 6.28
CA VAL A 46 -4.60 -17.48 4.85
C VAL A 46 -4.69 -18.89 4.28
N THR A 47 -5.22 -19.00 3.07
CA THR A 47 -5.23 -20.24 2.31
C THR A 47 -4.10 -20.27 1.28
N GLU A 48 -3.88 -21.42 0.69
CA GLU A 48 -2.97 -21.64 -0.44
C GLU A 48 -3.76 -21.62 -1.75
N THR A 49 -3.18 -21.03 -2.79
CA THR A 49 -3.70 -21.21 -4.14
C THR A 49 -2.98 -22.36 -4.85
N PRO A 50 -3.58 -23.02 -5.85
CA PRO A 50 -2.89 -24.04 -6.64
C PRO A 50 -1.57 -23.51 -7.21
N GLY A 51 -0.49 -24.28 -7.01
CA GLY A 51 0.86 -23.86 -7.41
C GLY A 51 1.60 -23.00 -6.38
N CYS A 52 1.04 -22.84 -5.19
CA CYS A 52 1.72 -22.18 -4.06
C CYS A 52 3.10 -22.79 -3.81
N CYS A 53 4.05 -21.96 -3.43
CA CYS A 53 5.38 -22.40 -3.03
C CYS A 53 5.93 -21.56 -1.87
N TYR A 54 6.82 -22.20 -1.11
CA TYR A 54 7.51 -21.61 0.04
C TYR A 54 9.00 -21.55 -0.22
N PHE A 55 9.66 -20.55 0.31
CA PHE A 55 11.09 -20.33 0.12
C PHE A 55 11.67 -19.60 1.34
N ASP A 56 12.98 -19.51 1.40
CA ASP A 56 13.66 -18.77 2.46
C ASP A 56 13.56 -17.25 2.27
N SER A 57 14.00 -16.50 3.28
CA SER A 57 13.95 -15.03 3.25
C SER A 57 14.83 -14.45 2.14
N ALA A 58 16.01 -15.05 1.89
CA ALA A 58 16.92 -14.55 0.86
C ALA A 58 16.29 -14.65 -0.52
N THR A 59 15.66 -15.79 -0.83
CA THR A 59 14.92 -16.01 -2.08
C THR A 59 13.73 -15.06 -2.20
N SER A 60 12.95 -14.86 -1.11
CA SER A 60 11.83 -13.91 -1.10
C SER A 60 12.27 -12.50 -1.50
N PHE A 61 13.30 -11.97 -0.84
CA PHE A 61 13.80 -10.63 -1.12
C PHE A 61 14.55 -10.54 -2.46
N ALA A 62 15.18 -11.62 -2.92
CA ALA A 62 15.74 -11.68 -4.27
C ALA A 62 14.65 -11.55 -5.34
N MET A 63 13.51 -12.23 -5.18
CA MET A 63 12.34 -12.08 -6.05
C MET A 63 11.83 -10.64 -6.04
N ILE A 64 11.65 -10.02 -4.87
CA ILE A 64 11.19 -8.64 -4.75
C ILE A 64 12.13 -7.69 -5.48
N ARG A 65 13.45 -7.79 -5.22
CA ARG A 65 14.47 -6.93 -5.85
C ARG A 65 14.73 -7.21 -7.33
N SER A 66 14.21 -8.31 -7.86
CA SER A 66 14.47 -8.71 -9.25
C SER A 66 13.81 -7.81 -10.31
N GLY A 67 12.92 -6.89 -9.93
CA GLY A 67 12.12 -6.08 -10.84
C GLY A 67 11.00 -6.86 -11.56
N ARG A 68 10.74 -8.11 -11.17
CA ARG A 68 9.71 -8.97 -11.78
C ARG A 68 8.34 -8.84 -11.13
N MET A 69 8.28 -8.25 -9.94
CA MET A 69 7.01 -7.97 -9.27
C MET A 69 6.34 -6.76 -9.92
N ASP A 70 5.08 -6.92 -10.32
CA ASP A 70 4.37 -5.85 -11.04
C ASP A 70 3.92 -4.74 -10.11
N ALA A 71 3.42 -5.08 -8.91
CA ALA A 71 2.99 -4.06 -7.96
C ALA A 71 3.17 -4.51 -6.51
N THR A 72 3.28 -3.53 -5.61
CA THR A 72 3.10 -3.72 -4.17
C THR A 72 1.98 -2.83 -3.65
N VAL A 73 1.23 -3.33 -2.66
CA VAL A 73 0.26 -2.53 -1.89
C VAL A 73 0.80 -2.38 -0.47
N ILE A 74 1.09 -1.15 -0.08
CA ILE A 74 1.74 -0.84 1.20
C ILE A 74 1.01 0.29 1.94
N GLY A 75 1.04 0.28 3.27
CA GLY A 75 0.50 1.36 4.10
C GLY A 75 1.46 2.52 4.26
N ALA A 76 0.95 3.68 4.72
CA ALA A 76 1.73 4.87 4.99
C ALA A 76 1.41 5.50 6.34
N ILE A 77 2.43 6.15 6.90
CA ILE A 77 2.31 7.11 8.00
C ILE A 77 2.21 8.52 7.41
N GLN A 78 3.10 8.85 6.47
CA GLN A 78 3.09 10.08 5.69
C GLN A 78 3.53 9.82 4.25
N ILE A 79 3.00 10.62 3.33
CA ILE A 79 3.40 10.70 1.93
C ILE A 79 3.51 12.19 1.61
N ASN A 80 4.59 12.61 0.95
CA ASN A 80 4.71 14.00 0.52
C ASN A 80 4.27 14.19 -0.94
N GLU A 81 4.20 15.44 -1.36
CA GLU A 81 3.76 15.85 -2.71
C GLU A 81 4.67 15.33 -3.83
N ALA A 82 5.93 14.98 -3.53
CA ALA A 82 6.86 14.40 -4.49
C ALA A 82 6.79 12.86 -4.59
N GLY A 83 5.97 12.20 -3.76
CA GLY A 83 5.85 10.74 -3.69
C GLY A 83 6.88 10.07 -2.80
N ASP A 84 7.49 10.81 -1.86
CA ASP A 84 8.29 10.19 -0.79
C ASP A 84 7.36 9.47 0.18
N LEU A 85 7.76 8.29 0.63
CA LEU A 85 7.00 7.44 1.54
C LEU A 85 7.69 7.31 2.89
N ALA A 86 6.93 7.47 3.96
CA ALA A 86 7.32 7.13 5.32
C ALA A 86 6.28 6.19 5.96
N ASN A 87 6.70 4.98 6.40
CA ASN A 87 5.75 3.99 6.90
C ASN A 87 6.24 3.13 8.09
N TRP A 88 7.44 3.39 8.66
CA TRP A 88 8.02 2.45 9.62
C TRP A 88 8.38 3.05 10.99
N ALA A 89 8.42 4.36 11.13
CA ALA A 89 8.76 5.01 12.40
C ALA A 89 7.70 6.04 12.81
N LEU A 90 7.12 5.88 13.98
CA LEU A 90 6.18 6.82 14.58
C LEU A 90 6.88 7.56 15.73
N PRO A 91 6.87 8.90 15.74
CA PRO A 91 7.40 9.67 16.85
C PRO A 91 6.74 9.26 18.17
N GLY A 92 7.54 8.97 19.19
CA GLY A 92 7.07 8.64 20.54
C GLY A 92 6.51 7.22 20.75
N LYS A 93 6.47 6.37 19.71
CA LYS A 93 5.97 4.98 19.82
C LYS A 93 7.04 3.90 19.58
N GLY A 94 8.31 4.31 19.58
CA GLY A 94 9.40 3.39 19.26
C GLY A 94 9.56 3.11 17.77
N VAL A 95 10.64 2.44 17.40
CA VAL A 95 10.96 2.05 16.03
C VAL A 95 10.38 0.66 15.78
N LEU A 96 9.39 0.56 14.92
CA LEU A 96 8.83 -0.74 14.49
C LEU A 96 9.80 -1.50 13.57
N GLY A 97 10.80 -0.79 13.03
CA GLY A 97 11.70 -1.30 11.99
C GLY A 97 11.06 -1.27 10.59
N PRO A 98 11.87 -1.10 9.54
CA PRO A 98 11.38 -1.00 8.16
C PRO A 98 10.82 -2.33 7.62
N GLY A 99 11.13 -3.48 8.23
CA GLY A 99 10.79 -4.78 7.67
C GLY A 99 11.27 -4.90 6.22
N GLY A 100 10.42 -5.42 5.34
CA GLY A 100 10.67 -5.52 3.90
C GLY A 100 10.28 -4.27 3.10
N ALA A 101 9.78 -3.21 3.76
CA ALA A 101 9.19 -2.07 3.05
C ALA A 101 10.15 -1.36 2.11
N MET A 102 11.42 -1.19 2.50
CA MET A 102 12.43 -0.54 1.67
C MET A 102 12.76 -1.33 0.41
N ASP A 103 12.79 -2.67 0.49
CA ASP A 103 13.01 -3.54 -0.66
C ASP A 103 11.78 -3.52 -1.60
N LEU A 104 10.58 -3.56 -1.03
CA LEU A 104 9.33 -3.53 -1.78
C LEU A 104 9.21 -2.26 -2.63
N VAL A 105 9.49 -1.08 -2.06
CA VAL A 105 9.30 0.20 -2.78
C VAL A 105 10.33 0.48 -3.86
N VAL A 106 11.45 -0.23 -3.89
CA VAL A 106 12.47 -0.08 -4.95
C VAL A 106 12.54 -1.28 -5.90
N GLY A 107 12.01 -2.43 -5.50
CA GLY A 107 12.10 -3.69 -6.25
C GLY A 107 10.92 -3.98 -7.17
N VAL A 108 9.82 -3.24 -7.07
CA VAL A 108 8.61 -3.47 -7.86
C VAL A 108 8.41 -2.40 -8.94
N LYS A 109 7.58 -2.70 -9.95
CA LYS A 109 7.29 -1.75 -11.03
C LYS A 109 6.31 -0.65 -10.60
N GLU A 110 5.35 -0.96 -9.72
CA GLU A 110 4.35 -0.01 -9.23
C GLU A 110 4.17 -0.11 -7.72
N VAL A 111 4.31 1.01 -7.04
CA VAL A 111 4.06 1.16 -5.59
C VAL A 111 2.70 1.81 -5.41
N ILE A 112 1.75 1.04 -4.90
CA ILE A 112 0.41 1.49 -4.56
C ILE A 112 0.36 1.66 -3.04
N VAL A 113 0.15 2.88 -2.58
CA VAL A 113 -0.07 3.14 -1.15
C VAL A 113 -1.57 3.12 -0.88
N ALA A 114 -1.99 2.27 0.06
CA ALA A 114 -3.37 2.23 0.55
C ALA A 114 -3.38 2.62 2.03
N THR A 115 -4.00 3.74 2.36
CA THR A 115 -4.01 4.26 3.74
C THR A 115 -5.23 5.14 3.98
N SER A 116 -5.59 5.41 5.25
CA SER A 116 -6.58 6.44 5.55
C SER A 116 -6.04 7.83 5.18
N HIS A 117 -6.91 8.72 4.72
CA HIS A 117 -6.54 10.07 4.28
C HIS A 117 -5.89 10.88 5.40
N THR A 118 -6.47 10.80 6.59
CA THR A 118 -5.92 11.41 7.81
C THR A 118 -5.59 10.35 8.86
N ALA A 119 -4.81 10.72 9.84
CA ALA A 119 -4.58 9.90 11.03
C ALA A 119 -5.81 9.98 11.97
N LYS A 120 -5.93 9.00 12.91
CA LYS A 120 -7.04 8.96 13.88
C LYS A 120 -7.22 10.23 14.71
N ASN A 121 -6.19 11.04 14.87
CA ASN A 121 -6.21 12.31 15.58
C ASN A 121 -6.37 13.51 14.66
N GLY A 122 -6.82 13.32 13.43
CA GLY A 122 -7.05 14.36 12.42
C GLY A 122 -5.80 14.91 11.74
N ARG A 123 -4.58 14.45 12.10
CA ARG A 123 -3.36 14.91 11.42
C ARG A 123 -3.33 14.43 9.97
N HIS A 124 -2.89 15.32 9.10
CA HIS A 124 -2.73 15.00 7.68
C HIS A 124 -1.62 13.97 7.48
N LYS A 125 -1.88 13.02 6.60
CA LYS A 125 -0.89 12.06 6.11
C LYS A 125 -0.32 12.46 4.76
N LEU A 126 -1.09 13.20 3.98
CA LEU A 126 -0.66 13.82 2.73
C LEU A 126 -0.07 15.18 3.08
N VAL A 127 1.24 15.28 3.07
CA VAL A 127 1.99 16.43 3.62
C VAL A 127 2.91 17.04 2.58
N LYS A 128 3.28 18.30 2.74
CA LYS A 128 4.27 18.96 1.89
C LYS A 128 5.61 18.22 1.99
N ASP A 129 6.09 18.00 3.21
CA ASP A 129 7.34 17.30 3.50
C ASP A 129 7.10 16.28 4.61
N CYS A 130 7.65 15.07 4.45
CA CYS A 130 7.59 14.05 5.49
C CYS A 130 8.43 14.50 6.70
N THR A 131 7.84 14.42 7.89
CA THR A 131 8.48 14.79 9.17
C THR A 131 9.01 13.59 9.95
N VAL A 132 8.83 12.39 9.40
CA VAL A 132 9.29 11.11 9.98
C VAL A 132 10.21 10.40 9.00
N PRO A 133 11.05 9.44 9.46
CA PRO A 133 12.03 8.77 8.61
C PRO A 133 11.40 8.13 7.37
N LEU A 134 12.03 8.36 6.22
CA LEU A 134 11.56 7.86 4.93
C LEU A 134 11.82 6.37 4.76
N THR A 135 10.91 5.70 4.07
CA THR A 135 11.05 4.36 3.51
C THR A 135 11.69 4.40 2.13
N GLY A 136 11.30 5.39 1.31
CA GLY A 136 11.85 5.63 -0.01
C GLY A 136 11.50 7.03 -0.51
N ARG A 137 12.33 7.53 -1.43
CA ARG A 137 12.12 8.84 -2.06
C ARG A 137 11.56 8.67 -3.46
N LYS A 138 10.47 9.41 -3.77
CA LYS A 138 9.81 9.41 -5.08
C LYS A 138 9.45 8.01 -5.57
N VAL A 139 9.00 7.16 -4.63
CA VAL A 139 8.71 5.75 -4.89
C VAL A 139 7.22 5.48 -5.09
N VAL A 140 6.35 6.38 -4.62
CA VAL A 140 4.90 6.18 -4.72
C VAL A 140 4.44 6.49 -6.14
N ASN A 141 3.74 5.53 -6.76
CA ASN A 141 3.11 5.71 -8.07
C ASN A 141 1.62 6.06 -7.93
N THR A 142 0.94 5.40 -7.01
CA THR A 142 -0.50 5.58 -6.78
C THR A 142 -0.78 5.62 -5.28
N LEU A 143 -1.61 6.56 -4.85
CA LEU A 143 -2.12 6.63 -3.49
C LEU A 143 -3.64 6.47 -3.52
N VAL A 144 -4.15 5.56 -2.72
CA VAL A 144 -5.58 5.29 -2.55
C VAL A 144 -5.93 5.54 -1.09
N THR A 145 -6.94 6.35 -0.87
CA THR A 145 -7.54 6.57 0.44
C THR A 145 -9.03 6.21 0.40
N GLU A 146 -9.71 6.27 1.53
CA GLU A 146 -11.18 6.11 1.58
C GLU A 146 -11.90 7.14 0.72
N TYR A 147 -11.32 8.34 0.55
CA TYR A 147 -11.96 9.47 -0.14
C TYR A 147 -11.46 9.71 -1.55
N ALA A 148 -10.21 9.36 -1.86
CA ALA A 148 -9.60 9.82 -3.11
C ALA A 148 -8.51 8.88 -3.63
N VAL A 149 -8.24 8.96 -4.94
CA VAL A 149 -7.12 8.33 -5.63
C VAL A 149 -6.24 9.41 -6.24
N PHE A 150 -4.95 9.35 -5.91
CA PHE A 150 -3.93 10.22 -6.48
C PHE A 150 -2.90 9.41 -7.27
N LYS A 151 -2.40 10.00 -8.35
CA LYS A 151 -1.28 9.49 -9.13
C LYS A 151 -0.09 10.42 -9.00
N PHE A 152 1.10 9.84 -8.90
CA PHE A 152 2.36 10.59 -8.91
C PHE A 152 3.02 10.44 -10.28
N LYS A 153 3.34 11.57 -10.89
CA LYS A 153 4.01 11.62 -12.19
C LYS A 153 4.92 12.84 -12.24
N ASP A 154 6.15 12.66 -12.70
CA ASP A 154 7.14 13.73 -12.89
C ASP A 154 7.39 14.58 -11.62
N GLY A 155 7.27 13.97 -10.44
CA GLY A 155 7.46 14.62 -9.14
C GLY A 155 6.27 15.46 -8.67
N MET A 156 5.11 15.32 -9.30
CA MET A 156 3.85 15.99 -8.94
C MET A 156 2.77 14.98 -8.59
N MET A 157 1.85 15.38 -7.74
CA MET A 157 0.68 14.62 -7.32
C MET A 157 -0.57 15.13 -8.02
N PHE A 158 -1.35 14.22 -8.62
CA PHE A 158 -2.59 14.51 -9.34
C PHE A 158 -3.76 13.79 -8.71
N LEU A 159 -4.85 14.51 -8.41
CA LEU A 159 -6.12 13.91 -8.01
C LEU A 159 -6.83 13.34 -9.26
N LEU A 160 -7.04 12.01 -9.28
CA LEU A 160 -7.71 11.30 -10.39
C LEU A 160 -9.16 10.99 -10.09
N GLU A 161 -9.48 10.67 -8.85
CA GLU A 161 -10.80 10.20 -8.45
C GLU A 161 -11.10 10.64 -7.01
N HIS A 162 -12.36 10.94 -6.74
CA HIS A 162 -12.86 11.06 -5.37
C HIS A 162 -14.20 10.33 -5.22
N THR A 163 -14.60 10.08 -3.98
CA THR A 163 -15.90 9.48 -3.67
C THR A 163 -17.01 10.53 -3.69
N SER A 164 -18.26 10.10 -3.95
CA SER A 164 -19.43 11.00 -4.05
C SER A 164 -19.83 11.65 -2.72
N ASP A 165 -19.33 11.12 -1.60
CA ASP A 165 -19.62 11.60 -0.23
C ASP A 165 -18.63 12.65 0.28
N VAL A 166 -17.66 13.08 -0.54
CA VAL A 166 -16.67 14.11 -0.19
C VAL A 166 -16.51 15.12 -1.31
N THR A 167 -16.41 16.39 -0.97
CA THR A 167 -16.14 17.48 -1.93
C THR A 167 -14.66 17.74 -2.14
N LEU A 168 -14.30 18.43 -3.23
CA LEU A 168 -12.91 18.83 -3.49
C LEU A 168 -12.36 19.76 -2.41
N GLU A 169 -13.21 20.61 -1.84
CA GLU A 169 -12.88 21.53 -0.75
C GLU A 169 -12.54 20.75 0.53
N GLU A 170 -13.30 19.70 0.84
CA GLU A 170 -13.03 18.84 1.99
C GLU A 170 -11.73 18.04 1.81
N ILE A 171 -11.48 17.52 0.62
CA ILE A 171 -10.20 16.86 0.29
C ILE A 171 -9.03 17.84 0.48
N ALA A 172 -9.17 19.07 -0.02
CA ALA A 172 -8.16 20.11 0.14
C ALA A 172 -7.93 20.46 1.62
N ALA A 173 -8.99 20.54 2.43
CA ALA A 173 -8.90 20.81 3.86
C ALA A 173 -8.17 19.70 4.64
N MET A 174 -8.21 18.46 4.15
CA MET A 174 -7.56 17.28 4.76
C MET A 174 -6.16 16.99 4.18
N THR A 175 -5.70 17.78 3.20
CA THR A 175 -4.44 17.56 2.47
C THR A 175 -3.52 18.77 2.61
N SER A 176 -2.33 18.59 3.22
CA SER A 176 -1.32 19.65 3.29
C SER A 176 -0.33 19.63 2.12
N ALA A 177 -0.29 18.51 1.36
CA ALA A 177 0.48 18.38 0.14
C ALA A 177 -0.14 19.22 -0.98
N HIS A 178 0.69 19.81 -1.82
CA HIS A 178 0.19 20.38 -3.08
C HIS A 178 -0.15 19.28 -4.07
N TYR A 179 -1.27 19.40 -4.77
CA TYR A 179 -1.68 18.52 -5.85
C TYR A 179 -2.43 19.30 -6.93
N GLU A 180 -2.43 18.76 -8.12
CA GLU A 180 -3.19 19.26 -9.25
C GLU A 180 -4.41 18.38 -9.52
N LEU A 181 -5.41 18.92 -10.16
CA LEU A 181 -6.54 18.15 -10.65
C LEU A 181 -6.17 17.54 -12.01
N ALA A 182 -6.44 16.24 -12.17
CA ALA A 182 -6.32 15.63 -13.49
C ALA A 182 -7.29 16.27 -14.50
N GLU A 183 -6.98 16.22 -15.78
CA GLU A 183 -7.86 16.73 -16.87
C GLU A 183 -9.29 16.17 -16.79
N LYS A 184 -9.41 14.92 -16.31
CA LYS A 184 -10.69 14.26 -16.06
C LYS A 184 -10.64 13.61 -14.68
N ILE A 185 -11.50 14.07 -13.78
CA ILE A 185 -11.69 13.48 -12.46
C ILE A 185 -12.89 12.56 -12.52
N SER A 186 -12.75 11.34 -12.02
CA SER A 186 -13.86 10.41 -11.83
C SER A 186 -14.47 10.54 -10.44
N ILE A 187 -15.78 10.32 -10.35
CA ILE A 187 -16.49 10.26 -9.08
C ILE A 187 -16.92 8.81 -8.88
N ARG A 188 -16.54 8.22 -7.77
CA ARG A 188 -16.91 6.86 -7.39
C ARG A 188 -18.06 6.92 -6.39
N GLU A 189 -19.15 6.26 -6.72
CA GLU A 189 -20.28 6.05 -5.81
C GLU A 189 -19.85 5.15 -4.63
N VAL A 190 -20.34 5.48 -3.43
CA VAL A 190 -20.05 4.77 -2.17
C VAL A 190 -21.22 3.91 -1.76
#